data_6a7b8228dd9ec872b8f73675184abdcf
#
_entry.id   6a7b8228dd9ec872b8f73675184abdcf
#
_cell.length_a   1.000
_cell.length_b   1.000
_cell.length_c   1.000
_cell.angle_alpha   90.00
_cell.angle_beta   90.00
_cell.angle_gamma   90.00
#
_symmetry.space_group_name_H-M   'P 1'
#
loop_
_entity.id
_entity.type
_entity.pdbx_description
1 polymer ?
#
loop_
_entity_poly.entity_id
_entity_poly.type
_entity_poly.pdbx_seq_one_letter_code
_entity_poly.pdbx_strand_id
1 'polypeptide(L)'
;MSERFRIVGGAHLKGEVHVPGAKNSVLKLMAATLLAPGKNTITNVPDILDVEIMSELLERLGCKVNRLQGKVEIEVPEKPEHRADYDLVRKIRASINVLGPLTVRVGAADVALPGGDAIGPRPLDIHIKGLEALGAKVHIEHGYIVTEAPNGLVGATIDLDFPSVGATENIMMAAVLASGKTVIENAAREPDIVDIGNFLIEMGANISGLGSTTITIEGVKKLNPATHATLPDRIITGTWAFAAAITKGDITIKGARADHLEIPLEKIASAGAIVTTIEDGIRVHMEQRPQAIDVADRKSTRLNSSH
;
A
#
# COMPACT_ATOMS: atom_id res chain seq x y z
N MET A 1 -2.18 21.92 25.72
CA MET A 1 -2.84 22.92 24.82
C MET A 1 -3.16 22.18 23.52
N SER A 2 -4.38 22.31 23.01
CA SER A 2 -4.71 21.70 21.70
C SER A 2 -4.03 22.50 20.59
N GLU A 3 -3.27 21.83 19.74
CA GLU A 3 -2.71 22.43 18.53
C GLU A 3 -3.85 22.85 17.59
N ARG A 4 -3.69 23.99 16.92
CA ARG A 4 -4.68 24.54 16.01
C ARG A 4 -4.00 25.12 14.77
N PHE A 5 -4.58 24.86 13.61
CA PHE A 5 -4.20 25.54 12.37
C PHE A 5 -4.99 26.83 12.23
N ARG A 6 -4.30 27.94 11.93
CA ARG A 6 -4.90 29.20 11.50
C ARG A 6 -4.66 29.37 10.00
N ILE A 7 -5.73 29.31 9.20
CA ILE A 7 -5.63 29.41 7.75
C ILE A 7 -6.17 30.77 7.30
N VAL A 8 -5.37 31.49 6.50
CA VAL A 8 -5.76 32.71 5.82
C VAL A 8 -5.85 32.40 4.33
N GLY A 9 -7.05 32.43 3.77
CA GLY A 9 -7.30 32.10 2.37
C GLY A 9 -6.86 33.21 1.40
N GLY A 10 -7.01 32.92 0.08
CA GLY A 10 -6.79 33.88 -1.00
C GLY A 10 -5.43 33.82 -1.67
N ALA A 11 -4.49 32.95 -1.19
CA ALA A 11 -3.21 32.77 -1.85
C ALA A 11 -3.36 31.97 -3.15
N HIS A 12 -2.68 32.42 -4.22
CA HIS A 12 -2.47 31.65 -5.44
C HIS A 12 -1.19 30.84 -5.28
N LEU A 13 -1.30 29.51 -5.31
CA LEU A 13 -0.14 28.65 -5.17
C LEU A 13 0.67 28.65 -6.47
N LYS A 14 1.97 28.96 -6.39
CA LYS A 14 2.89 28.97 -7.53
C LYS A 14 4.24 28.40 -7.12
N GLY A 15 4.84 27.59 -8.00
CA GLY A 15 6.18 27.07 -7.79
C GLY A 15 6.29 25.58 -8.09
N GLU A 16 7.25 24.95 -7.43
CA GLU A 16 7.60 23.56 -7.64
C GLU A 16 7.53 22.77 -6.33
N VAL A 17 7.04 21.55 -6.41
CA VAL A 17 6.99 20.60 -5.30
C VAL A 17 7.51 19.25 -5.76
N HIS A 18 8.18 18.52 -4.85
CA HIS A 18 8.64 17.16 -5.11
C HIS A 18 7.71 16.15 -4.41
N VAL A 19 7.31 15.13 -5.12
CA VAL A 19 6.47 14.06 -4.58
C VAL A 19 7.34 13.04 -3.84
N PRO A 20 7.07 12.76 -2.56
CA PRO A 20 7.75 11.70 -1.83
C PRO A 20 7.27 10.32 -2.28
N GLY A 21 7.93 9.29 -1.79
CA GLY A 21 7.45 7.91 -1.95
C GLY A 21 6.07 7.69 -1.33
N ALA A 22 5.31 6.76 -1.92
CA ALA A 22 3.94 6.51 -1.54
C ALA A 22 3.83 5.88 -0.16
N LYS A 23 3.09 6.55 0.75
CA LYS A 23 2.75 6.03 2.07
C LYS A 23 2.14 4.63 1.97
N ASN A 24 1.17 4.48 1.09
CA ASN A 24 0.43 3.23 0.98
C ASN A 24 1.26 2.08 0.42
N SER A 25 2.31 2.35 -0.35
CA SER A 25 3.22 1.32 -0.85
C SER A 25 4.32 0.98 0.15
N VAL A 26 5.05 1.96 0.66
CA VAL A 26 6.23 1.74 1.50
C VAL A 26 5.95 0.81 2.69
N LEU A 27 4.79 0.95 3.35
CA LEU A 27 4.43 0.12 4.52
C LEU A 27 4.27 -1.36 4.16
N LYS A 28 3.82 -1.66 2.93
CA LYS A 28 3.67 -3.03 2.46
C LYS A 28 4.99 -3.59 1.95
N LEU A 29 5.82 -2.76 1.31
CA LEU A 29 7.20 -3.12 0.98
C LEU A 29 7.98 -3.51 2.25
N MET A 30 7.83 -2.71 3.34
CA MET A 30 8.42 -3.04 4.64
C MET A 30 7.90 -4.38 5.19
N ALA A 31 6.59 -4.65 5.12
CA ALA A 31 6.02 -5.94 5.53
C ALA A 31 6.52 -7.10 4.66
N ALA A 32 6.65 -6.91 3.35
CA ALA A 32 7.12 -7.91 2.40
C ALA A 32 8.58 -8.33 2.65
N THR A 33 9.41 -7.48 3.28
CA THR A 33 10.79 -7.86 3.66
C THR A 33 10.84 -9.10 4.54
N LEU A 34 9.80 -9.32 5.37
CA LEU A 34 9.67 -10.52 6.22
C LEU A 34 9.76 -11.84 5.44
N LEU A 35 9.53 -11.81 4.12
CA LEU A 35 9.55 -12.99 3.27
C LEU A 35 10.97 -13.52 2.98
N ALA A 36 12.03 -12.73 3.18
CA ALA A 36 13.40 -13.15 2.94
C ALA A 36 14.32 -12.79 4.12
N PRO A 37 15.09 -13.74 4.68
CA PRO A 37 16.08 -13.44 5.69
C PRO A 37 17.22 -12.63 5.09
N GLY A 38 17.83 -11.75 5.90
CA GLY A 38 18.94 -10.89 5.50
C GLY A 38 18.53 -9.43 5.29
N LYS A 39 19.41 -8.65 4.66
CA LYS A 39 19.32 -7.20 4.59
C LYS A 39 18.55 -6.75 3.33
N ASN A 40 17.33 -6.25 3.52
CA ASN A 40 16.55 -5.58 2.49
C ASN A 40 16.74 -4.06 2.58
N THR A 41 16.61 -3.36 1.46
CA THR A 41 16.74 -1.90 1.41
C THR A 41 15.59 -1.31 0.61
N ILE A 42 14.87 -0.37 1.21
CA ILE A 42 13.81 0.39 0.54
C ILE A 42 14.26 1.84 0.46
N THR A 43 14.22 2.43 -0.72
CA THR A 43 14.56 3.84 -0.97
C THR A 43 13.32 4.65 -1.34
N ASN A 44 13.44 5.97 -1.48
CA ASN A 44 12.31 6.88 -1.66
C ASN A 44 11.25 6.72 -0.56
N VAL A 45 11.70 6.62 0.68
CA VAL A 45 10.85 6.43 1.87
C VAL A 45 10.40 7.80 2.36
N PRO A 46 9.08 8.07 2.51
CA PRO A 46 8.60 9.32 3.07
C PRO A 46 8.90 9.41 4.58
N ASP A 47 9.15 10.62 5.06
CA ASP A 47 9.33 10.90 6.50
C ASP A 47 7.95 11.09 7.15
N ILE A 48 7.36 10.00 7.63
CA ILE A 48 6.02 9.95 8.22
C ILE A 48 5.96 9.01 9.41
N LEU A 49 5.09 9.32 10.36
CA LEU A 49 4.89 8.53 11.58
C LEU A 49 4.55 7.05 11.30
N ASP A 50 3.81 6.75 10.24
CA ASP A 50 3.45 5.38 9.89
C ASP A 50 4.68 4.51 9.58
N VAL A 51 5.75 5.08 9.00
CA VAL A 51 7.03 4.39 8.77
C VAL A 51 7.73 4.09 10.09
N GLU A 52 7.65 5.01 11.06
CA GLU A 52 8.18 4.77 12.42
C GLU A 52 7.47 3.63 13.12
N ILE A 53 6.12 3.66 13.10
CA ILE A 53 5.30 2.62 13.74
C ILE A 53 5.54 1.25 13.08
N MET A 54 5.64 1.20 11.73
CA MET A 54 5.95 -0.05 11.03
C MET A 54 7.36 -0.53 11.35
N SER A 55 8.34 0.37 11.51
CA SER A 55 9.70 0.02 11.91
C SER A 55 9.70 -0.62 13.30
N GLU A 56 9.01 -0.01 14.28
CA GLU A 56 8.87 -0.56 15.62
C GLU A 56 8.18 -1.94 15.61
N LEU A 57 7.15 -2.12 14.77
CA LEU A 57 6.49 -3.41 14.61
C LEU A 57 7.46 -4.49 14.11
N LEU A 58 8.26 -4.18 13.08
CA LEU A 58 9.26 -5.11 12.54
C LEU A 58 10.37 -5.41 13.55
N GLU A 59 10.80 -4.43 14.34
CA GLU A 59 11.78 -4.65 15.42
C GLU A 59 11.25 -5.61 16.49
N ARG A 60 9.98 -5.52 16.86
CA ARG A 60 9.34 -6.48 17.78
C ARG A 60 9.18 -7.87 17.17
N LEU A 61 9.10 -7.97 15.85
CA LEU A 61 9.15 -9.25 15.14
C LEU A 61 10.59 -9.79 14.98
N GLY A 62 11.58 -9.13 15.59
CA GLY A 62 12.99 -9.57 15.63
C GLY A 62 13.87 -9.02 14.51
N CYS A 63 13.36 -8.12 13.67
CA CYS A 63 14.16 -7.46 12.65
C CYS A 63 15.05 -6.37 13.26
N LYS A 64 16.17 -6.03 12.58
CA LYS A 64 16.91 -4.80 12.88
C LYS A 64 16.56 -3.77 11.81
N VAL A 65 16.04 -2.62 12.22
CA VAL A 65 15.60 -1.55 11.31
C VAL A 65 16.51 -0.34 11.48
N ASN A 66 17.09 0.13 10.37
CA ASN A 66 17.90 1.33 10.31
C ASN A 66 17.22 2.35 9.39
N ARG A 67 16.66 3.41 9.98
CA ARG A 67 16.00 4.50 9.24
C ARG A 67 17.02 5.59 8.93
N LEU A 68 17.13 5.94 7.65
CA LEU A 68 17.95 7.00 7.11
C LEU A 68 17.05 7.96 6.32
N GLN A 69 17.55 9.13 6.01
CA GLN A 69 16.77 10.09 5.20
C GLN A 69 16.43 9.49 3.83
N GLY A 70 15.14 9.35 3.54
CA GLY A 70 14.65 8.78 2.29
C GLY A 70 14.92 7.28 2.09
N LYS A 71 15.35 6.56 3.13
CA LYS A 71 15.74 5.15 3.03
C LYS A 71 15.48 4.41 4.34
N VAL A 72 15.09 3.13 4.23
CA VAL A 72 15.05 2.20 5.36
C VAL A 72 15.78 0.90 4.99
N GLU A 73 16.62 0.42 5.89
CA GLU A 73 17.31 -0.87 5.80
C GLU A 73 16.74 -1.80 6.86
N ILE A 74 16.31 -2.99 6.45
CA ILE A 74 15.66 -3.97 7.31
C ILE A 74 16.42 -5.29 7.22
N GLU A 75 17.09 -5.67 8.31
CA GLU A 75 17.74 -6.97 8.45
C GLU A 75 16.78 -7.95 9.11
N VAL A 76 16.27 -8.89 8.34
CA VAL A 76 15.29 -9.88 8.75
C VAL A 76 15.99 -11.14 9.26
N PRO A 77 15.63 -11.68 10.46
CA PRO A 77 16.21 -12.92 10.99
C PRO A 77 15.75 -14.14 10.20
N GLU A 78 16.47 -15.25 10.34
CA GLU A 78 16.07 -16.54 9.76
C GLU A 78 14.68 -16.98 10.23
N LYS A 79 14.35 -16.71 11.48
CA LYS A 79 13.04 -16.98 12.06
C LYS A 79 12.53 -15.74 12.80
N PRO A 80 11.65 -14.95 12.17
CA PRO A 80 10.99 -13.84 12.86
C PRO A 80 9.98 -14.35 13.91
N GLU A 81 9.67 -13.50 14.87
CA GLU A 81 8.54 -13.71 15.79
C GLU A 81 7.22 -13.69 15.02
N HIS A 82 6.24 -14.45 15.49
CA HIS A 82 4.95 -14.60 14.79
C HIS A 82 3.82 -13.74 15.38
N ARG A 83 4.06 -13.08 16.53
CA ARG A 83 3.05 -12.29 17.22
C ARG A 83 3.30 -10.79 17.07
N ALA A 84 2.35 -10.11 16.44
CA ALA A 84 2.36 -8.65 16.26
C ALA A 84 1.52 -7.99 17.38
N ASP A 85 2.20 -7.19 18.22
CA ASP A 85 1.62 -6.60 19.42
C ASP A 85 0.42 -5.70 19.19
N TYR A 86 -0.59 -5.84 20.04
CA TYR A 86 -1.86 -5.11 20.01
C TYR A 86 -1.69 -3.59 19.98
N ASP A 87 -0.79 -3.04 20.78
CA ASP A 87 -0.61 -1.59 20.92
C ASP A 87 -0.06 -0.92 19.66
N LEU A 88 0.75 -1.62 18.85
CA LEU A 88 1.28 -1.11 17.60
C LEU A 88 0.32 -1.34 16.43
N VAL A 89 -0.26 -2.54 16.34
CA VAL A 89 -1.15 -2.88 15.23
C VAL A 89 -2.36 -1.94 15.15
N ARG A 90 -2.86 -1.48 16.29
CA ARG A 90 -3.97 -0.53 16.34
C ARG A 90 -3.64 0.88 15.86
N LYS A 91 -2.38 1.27 15.84
CA LYS A 91 -1.96 2.61 15.44
C LYS A 91 -2.04 2.82 13.93
N ILE A 92 -1.75 1.79 13.14
CA ILE A 92 -1.80 1.84 11.67
C ILE A 92 -2.51 0.62 11.08
N ARG A 93 -3.36 0.85 10.07
CA ARG A 93 -4.07 -0.25 9.43
C ARG A 93 -3.15 -1.17 8.62
N ALA A 94 -2.07 -0.64 8.05
CA ALA A 94 -1.12 -1.39 7.25
C ALA A 94 -0.41 -2.53 8.01
N SER A 95 -0.46 -2.51 9.35
CA SER A 95 0.06 -3.59 10.19
C SER A 95 -0.53 -4.97 9.88
N ILE A 96 -1.77 -5.04 9.34
CA ILE A 96 -2.36 -6.31 8.89
C ILE A 96 -1.55 -7.01 7.79
N ASN A 97 -0.73 -6.28 7.06
CA ASN A 97 0.05 -6.85 5.95
C ASN A 97 1.23 -7.72 6.39
N VAL A 98 1.56 -7.79 7.68
CA VAL A 98 2.52 -8.79 8.19
C VAL A 98 1.89 -10.19 8.30
N LEU A 99 0.55 -10.30 8.22
CA LEU A 99 -0.18 -11.56 8.40
C LEU A 99 0.23 -12.61 7.36
N GLY A 100 0.16 -12.28 6.06
CA GLY A 100 0.53 -13.19 4.98
C GLY A 100 2.00 -13.63 5.04
N PRO A 101 2.96 -12.69 5.11
CA PRO A 101 4.37 -13.01 5.26
C PRO A 101 4.70 -13.91 6.45
N LEU A 102 4.17 -13.63 7.64
CA LEU A 102 4.41 -14.46 8.82
C LEU A 102 3.79 -15.85 8.67
N THR A 103 2.54 -15.93 8.20
CA THR A 103 1.86 -17.22 7.99
C THR A 103 2.67 -18.14 7.08
N VAL A 104 3.17 -17.64 5.94
CA VAL A 104 3.91 -18.49 5.00
C VAL A 104 5.35 -18.77 5.44
N ARG A 105 6.02 -17.83 6.12
CA ARG A 105 7.41 -17.98 6.57
C ARG A 105 7.56 -18.78 7.84
N VAL A 106 6.69 -18.56 8.82
CA VAL A 106 6.80 -19.11 10.16
C VAL A 106 5.83 -20.25 10.39
N GLY A 107 4.81 -20.36 9.56
CA GLY A 107 3.72 -21.33 9.71
C GLY A 107 2.66 -20.91 10.72
N ALA A 108 2.77 -19.71 11.29
CA ALA A 108 1.80 -19.13 12.22
C ALA A 108 1.91 -17.61 12.23
N ALA A 109 0.81 -16.91 12.50
CA ALA A 109 0.82 -15.49 12.81
C ALA A 109 -0.34 -15.11 13.73
N ASP A 110 -0.05 -14.30 14.75
CA ASP A 110 -1.00 -13.68 15.68
C ASP A 110 -0.96 -12.18 15.42
N VAL A 111 -1.87 -11.64 14.64
CA VAL A 111 -1.90 -10.20 14.33
C VAL A 111 -3.16 -9.59 14.92
N ALA A 112 -3.00 -8.60 15.79
CA ALA A 112 -4.15 -7.92 16.39
C ALA A 112 -5.05 -7.29 15.32
N LEU A 113 -6.34 -7.17 15.62
CA LEU A 113 -7.28 -6.47 14.73
C LEU A 113 -6.81 -5.02 14.53
N PRO A 114 -6.57 -4.58 13.28
CA PRO A 114 -5.99 -3.28 13.02
C PRO A 114 -6.96 -2.16 13.36
N GLY A 115 -6.40 -1.08 13.89
CA GLY A 115 -7.09 0.19 14.05
C GLY A 115 -7.06 1.04 12.78
N GLY A 116 -6.85 2.35 12.93
CA GLY A 116 -6.78 3.35 11.87
C GLY A 116 -8.01 4.26 11.84
N ASP A 117 -8.11 5.08 10.81
CA ASP A 117 -9.18 6.07 10.67
C ASP A 117 -10.57 5.45 10.65
N ALA A 118 -11.50 6.06 11.37
CA ALA A 118 -12.90 5.64 11.47
C ALA A 118 -13.73 6.11 10.24
N ILE A 119 -13.29 5.72 9.03
CA ILE A 119 -13.92 6.08 7.76
C ILE A 119 -14.99 5.08 7.29
N GLY A 120 -15.40 4.15 8.14
CA GLY A 120 -16.41 3.13 7.87
C GLY A 120 -15.91 1.70 8.08
N PRO A 121 -16.79 0.69 7.93
CA PRO A 121 -16.43 -0.69 8.06
C PRO A 121 -15.41 -1.07 6.98
N ARG A 122 -14.33 -1.68 7.40
CA ARG A 122 -13.30 -2.25 6.51
C ARG A 122 -13.07 -3.68 6.93
N PRO A 123 -13.97 -4.60 6.53
CA PRO A 123 -13.91 -5.99 6.95
C PRO A 123 -12.61 -6.65 6.50
N LEU A 124 -12.18 -7.64 7.26
CA LEU A 124 -10.96 -8.42 7.00
C LEU A 124 -11.29 -9.82 6.46
N ASP A 125 -12.57 -10.08 6.21
CA ASP A 125 -13.09 -11.35 5.72
C ASP A 125 -12.42 -11.80 4.41
N ILE A 126 -12.15 -10.87 3.48
CA ILE A 126 -11.46 -11.16 2.22
C ILE A 126 -10.01 -11.62 2.47
N HIS A 127 -9.30 -11.01 3.45
CA HIS A 127 -7.97 -11.47 3.83
C HIS A 127 -8.01 -12.89 4.41
N ILE A 128 -8.97 -13.15 5.29
CA ILE A 128 -9.17 -14.46 5.94
C ILE A 128 -9.50 -15.51 4.89
N LYS A 129 -10.53 -15.29 4.06
CA LYS A 129 -10.91 -16.20 2.98
C LYS A 129 -9.75 -16.54 2.05
N GLY A 130 -8.93 -15.54 1.70
CA GLY A 130 -7.76 -15.75 0.84
C GLY A 130 -6.69 -16.63 1.47
N LEU A 131 -6.39 -16.44 2.76
CA LEU A 131 -5.43 -17.29 3.48
C LEU A 131 -5.98 -18.71 3.72
N GLU A 132 -7.28 -18.85 4.00
CA GLU A 132 -7.95 -20.14 4.12
C GLU A 132 -7.94 -20.92 2.79
N ALA A 133 -8.15 -20.22 1.66
CA ALA A 133 -8.05 -20.83 0.33
C ALA A 133 -6.64 -21.37 0.04
N LEU A 134 -5.60 -20.70 0.56
CA LEU A 134 -4.21 -21.19 0.52
C LEU A 134 -3.92 -22.31 1.53
N GLY A 135 -4.89 -22.71 2.34
CA GLY A 135 -4.79 -23.83 3.29
C GLY A 135 -4.40 -23.43 4.72
N ALA A 136 -4.37 -22.15 5.06
CA ALA A 136 -4.22 -21.73 6.44
C ALA A 136 -5.50 -22.02 7.25
N LYS A 137 -5.35 -22.37 8.53
CA LYS A 137 -6.45 -22.30 9.49
C LYS A 137 -6.48 -20.89 10.07
N VAL A 138 -7.63 -20.24 10.02
CA VAL A 138 -7.76 -18.86 10.52
C VAL A 138 -8.91 -18.77 11.52
N HIS A 139 -8.67 -18.12 12.64
CA HIS A 139 -9.71 -17.80 13.62
C HIS A 139 -9.43 -16.46 14.30
N ILE A 140 -10.43 -15.91 14.95
CA ILE A 140 -10.29 -14.67 15.73
C ILE A 140 -10.38 -15.05 17.20
N GLU A 141 -9.34 -14.72 17.95
CA GLU A 141 -9.26 -15.00 19.39
C GLU A 141 -8.67 -13.80 20.13
N HIS A 142 -9.32 -13.37 21.22
CA HIS A 142 -8.87 -12.26 22.09
C HIS A 142 -8.50 -10.95 21.32
N GLY A 143 -9.17 -10.68 20.22
CA GLY A 143 -8.88 -9.50 19.37
C GLY A 143 -7.69 -9.66 18.42
N TYR A 144 -7.21 -10.89 18.23
CA TYR A 144 -6.19 -11.24 17.24
C TYR A 144 -6.79 -12.08 16.12
N ILE A 145 -6.30 -11.89 14.89
CA ILE A 145 -6.41 -12.85 13.81
C ILE A 145 -5.25 -13.82 14.01
N VAL A 146 -5.59 -15.07 14.28
CA VAL A 146 -4.64 -16.16 14.48
C VAL A 146 -4.67 -17.04 13.23
N THR A 147 -3.49 -17.27 12.66
CA THR A 147 -3.33 -18.15 11.49
C THR A 147 -2.37 -19.27 11.80
N GLU A 148 -2.68 -20.47 11.31
CA GLU A 148 -1.84 -21.66 11.42
C GLU A 148 -1.70 -22.34 10.06
N ALA A 149 -0.47 -22.60 9.64
CA ALA A 149 -0.11 -23.32 8.43
C ALA A 149 1.09 -24.25 8.67
N PRO A 150 0.98 -25.24 9.59
CA PRO A 150 2.12 -26.07 10.01
C PRO A 150 2.72 -26.91 8.88
N ASN A 151 1.96 -27.18 7.82
CA ASN A 151 2.40 -27.93 6.64
C ASN A 151 2.75 -27.02 5.45
N GLY A 152 2.84 -25.70 5.69
CA GLY A 152 2.97 -24.68 4.62
C GLY A 152 1.66 -24.37 3.92
N LEU A 153 1.71 -23.42 3.01
CA LEU A 153 0.58 -23.01 2.17
C LEU A 153 0.64 -23.69 0.80
N VAL A 154 -0.52 -23.87 0.17
CA VAL A 154 -0.67 -24.48 -1.14
C VAL A 154 -1.39 -23.52 -2.07
N GLY A 155 -0.91 -23.38 -3.31
CA GLY A 155 -1.51 -22.52 -4.31
C GLY A 155 -2.95 -22.88 -4.64
N ALA A 156 -3.78 -21.86 -4.88
CA ALA A 156 -5.20 -22.01 -5.14
C ALA A 156 -5.69 -20.94 -6.13
N THR A 157 -6.86 -21.16 -6.73
CA THR A 157 -7.60 -20.09 -7.41
C THR A 157 -8.49 -19.38 -6.39
N ILE A 158 -8.32 -18.07 -6.29
CA ILE A 158 -8.99 -17.22 -5.30
C ILE A 158 -9.71 -16.11 -6.04
N ASP A 159 -11.04 -16.13 -6.01
CA ASP A 159 -11.88 -15.07 -6.56
C ASP A 159 -12.25 -14.09 -5.44
N LEU A 160 -11.89 -12.82 -5.61
CA LEU A 160 -12.18 -11.79 -4.64
C LEU A 160 -13.58 -11.20 -4.90
N ASP A 161 -14.48 -11.30 -3.93
CA ASP A 161 -15.82 -10.70 -4.00
C ASP A 161 -15.77 -9.18 -4.31
N PHE A 162 -14.65 -8.56 -3.97
CA PHE A 162 -14.36 -7.14 -4.19
C PHE A 162 -12.85 -6.94 -4.42
N PRO A 163 -12.41 -6.07 -5.36
CA PRO A 163 -10.99 -5.83 -5.63
C PRO A 163 -10.32 -5.06 -4.48
N SER A 164 -10.14 -5.76 -3.36
CA SER A 164 -9.52 -5.21 -2.13
C SER A 164 -8.02 -5.11 -2.30
N VAL A 165 -7.46 -3.89 -2.21
CA VAL A 165 -6.02 -3.65 -2.26
C VAL A 165 -5.29 -4.44 -1.18
N GLY A 166 -5.70 -4.28 0.09
CA GLY A 166 -5.02 -4.94 1.21
C GLY A 166 -5.10 -6.47 1.16
N ALA A 167 -6.24 -7.04 0.74
CA ALA A 167 -6.36 -8.48 0.61
C ALA A 167 -5.51 -9.00 -0.56
N THR A 168 -5.52 -8.33 -1.72
CA THR A 168 -4.66 -8.68 -2.86
C THR A 168 -3.18 -8.70 -2.45
N GLU A 169 -2.70 -7.67 -1.74
CA GLU A 169 -1.32 -7.59 -1.24
C GLU A 169 -0.98 -8.74 -0.28
N ASN A 170 -1.86 -8.99 0.68
CA ASN A 170 -1.63 -10.01 1.72
C ASN A 170 -1.62 -11.44 1.13
N ILE A 171 -2.58 -11.73 0.24
CA ILE A 171 -2.67 -13.02 -0.46
C ILE A 171 -1.46 -13.19 -1.37
N MET A 172 -1.06 -12.16 -2.13
CA MET A 172 0.11 -12.18 -3.00
C MET A 172 1.39 -12.49 -2.20
N MET A 173 1.60 -11.81 -1.07
CA MET A 173 2.75 -12.07 -0.18
C MET A 173 2.75 -13.49 0.41
N ALA A 174 1.57 -14.04 0.72
CA ALA A 174 1.48 -15.42 1.20
C ALA A 174 1.72 -16.44 0.07
N ALA A 175 1.24 -16.15 -1.14
CA ALA A 175 1.31 -17.06 -2.28
C ALA A 175 2.72 -17.26 -2.86
N VAL A 176 3.62 -16.26 -2.74
CA VAL A 176 4.96 -16.36 -3.34
C VAL A 176 5.83 -17.49 -2.78
N LEU A 177 5.55 -17.96 -1.58
CA LEU A 177 6.21 -19.12 -0.96
C LEU A 177 5.28 -20.32 -0.77
N ALA A 178 4.02 -20.25 -1.23
CA ALA A 178 3.10 -21.39 -1.23
C ALA A 178 3.51 -22.45 -2.26
N SER A 179 3.22 -23.69 -2.02
CA SER A 179 3.52 -24.78 -2.97
C SER A 179 2.56 -24.75 -4.16
N GLY A 180 3.09 -24.66 -5.38
CA GLY A 180 2.29 -24.72 -6.61
C GLY A 180 1.85 -23.35 -7.11
N LYS A 181 0.77 -23.30 -7.86
CA LYS A 181 0.27 -22.13 -8.56
C LYS A 181 -0.90 -21.47 -7.82
N THR A 182 -0.85 -20.17 -7.63
CA THR A 182 -1.97 -19.34 -7.15
C THR A 182 -2.46 -18.44 -8.27
N VAL A 183 -3.78 -18.32 -8.41
CA VAL A 183 -4.43 -17.35 -9.30
C VAL A 183 -5.35 -16.49 -8.45
N ILE A 184 -5.13 -15.19 -8.45
CA ILE A 184 -6.01 -14.22 -7.77
C ILE A 184 -6.87 -13.58 -8.87
N GLU A 185 -8.16 -13.85 -8.85
CA GLU A 185 -9.15 -13.26 -9.76
C GLU A 185 -9.82 -12.06 -9.10
N ASN A 186 -10.28 -11.09 -9.89
CA ASN A 186 -10.80 -9.81 -9.43
C ASN A 186 -9.83 -9.06 -8.50
N ALA A 187 -8.52 -9.20 -8.77
CA ALA A 187 -7.47 -8.55 -8.02
C ALA A 187 -7.54 -7.01 -8.15
N ALA A 188 -7.08 -6.31 -7.13
CA ALA A 188 -6.88 -4.87 -7.19
C ALA A 188 -5.77 -4.52 -8.20
N ARG A 189 -5.90 -3.34 -8.87
CA ARG A 189 -5.04 -2.93 -9.99
C ARG A 189 -4.27 -1.65 -9.72
N GLU A 190 -4.38 -1.13 -8.51
CA GLU A 190 -3.72 0.10 -8.11
C GLU A 190 -2.19 0.00 -8.31
N PRO A 191 -1.52 1.13 -8.62
CA PRO A 191 -0.06 1.16 -8.76
C PRO A 191 0.69 0.54 -7.59
N ASP A 192 0.14 0.64 -6.37
CA ASP A 192 0.69 0.03 -5.16
C ASP A 192 0.81 -1.50 -5.26
N ILE A 193 -0.15 -2.16 -5.96
CA ILE A 193 -0.10 -3.62 -6.22
C ILE A 193 1.04 -3.97 -7.18
N VAL A 194 1.24 -3.13 -8.19
CA VAL A 194 2.33 -3.32 -9.14
C VAL A 194 3.69 -3.12 -8.45
N ASP A 195 3.78 -2.13 -7.57
CA ASP A 195 5.00 -1.81 -6.84
C ASP A 195 5.45 -2.96 -5.93
N ILE A 196 4.55 -3.47 -5.08
CA ILE A 196 4.86 -4.62 -4.23
C ILE A 196 5.14 -5.88 -5.06
N GLY A 197 4.41 -6.09 -6.16
CA GLY A 197 4.64 -7.21 -7.07
C GLY A 197 6.04 -7.17 -7.68
N ASN A 198 6.50 -5.99 -8.12
CA ASN A 198 7.85 -5.80 -8.65
C ASN A 198 8.91 -6.04 -7.57
N PHE A 199 8.71 -5.55 -6.36
CA PHE A 199 9.62 -5.84 -5.25
C PHE A 199 9.72 -7.35 -4.98
N LEU A 200 8.61 -8.07 -4.96
CA LEU A 200 8.59 -9.52 -4.80
C LEU A 200 9.33 -10.23 -5.96
N ILE A 201 9.19 -9.75 -7.20
CA ILE A 201 9.95 -10.27 -8.36
C ILE A 201 11.44 -10.01 -8.20
N GLU A 202 11.86 -8.83 -7.75
CA GLU A 202 13.26 -8.53 -7.41
C GLU A 202 13.82 -9.44 -6.31
N MET A 203 12.96 -9.85 -5.37
CA MET A 203 13.30 -10.86 -4.36
C MET A 203 13.39 -12.29 -4.94
N GLY A 204 12.94 -12.53 -6.17
CA GLY A 204 12.99 -13.82 -6.86
C GLY A 204 11.63 -14.53 -6.97
N ALA A 205 10.51 -13.85 -6.73
CA ALA A 205 9.19 -14.42 -6.96
C ALA A 205 8.86 -14.52 -8.46
N ASN A 206 7.99 -15.46 -8.80
CA ASN A 206 7.48 -15.65 -10.15
C ASN A 206 6.01 -15.19 -10.20
N ILE A 207 5.79 -13.95 -10.64
CA ILE A 207 4.48 -13.28 -10.68
C ILE A 207 4.23 -12.75 -12.09
N SER A 208 2.99 -12.87 -12.56
CA SER A 208 2.52 -12.30 -13.82
C SER A 208 1.13 -11.71 -13.66
N GLY A 209 0.73 -10.81 -14.57
CA GLY A 209 -0.59 -10.18 -14.55
C GLY A 209 -0.72 -8.99 -13.59
N LEU A 210 0.39 -8.45 -13.06
CA LEU A 210 0.36 -7.23 -12.24
C LEU A 210 -0.33 -6.07 -12.98
N GLY A 211 -1.20 -5.34 -12.27
CA GLY A 211 -2.00 -4.26 -12.84
C GLY A 211 -3.23 -4.71 -13.65
N SER A 212 -3.44 -6.01 -13.80
CA SER A 212 -4.68 -6.57 -14.37
C SER A 212 -5.62 -7.10 -13.28
N THR A 213 -6.81 -7.56 -13.69
CA THR A 213 -7.78 -8.19 -12.76
C THR A 213 -7.40 -9.60 -12.35
N THR A 214 -6.39 -10.20 -12.99
CA THR A 214 -5.95 -11.56 -12.71
C THR A 214 -4.46 -11.59 -12.48
N ILE A 215 -4.02 -11.98 -11.30
CA ILE A 215 -2.61 -12.14 -10.93
C ILE A 215 -2.32 -13.62 -10.78
N THR A 216 -1.28 -14.10 -11.46
CA THR A 216 -0.81 -15.48 -11.36
C THR A 216 0.55 -15.53 -10.68
N ILE A 217 0.71 -16.42 -9.71
CA ILE A 217 1.90 -16.58 -8.89
C ILE A 217 2.29 -18.06 -8.89
N GLU A 218 3.50 -18.36 -9.30
CA GLU A 218 4.12 -19.67 -9.13
C GLU A 218 5.00 -19.62 -7.87
N GLY A 219 4.62 -20.36 -6.84
CA GLY A 219 5.33 -20.32 -5.57
C GLY A 219 6.77 -20.83 -5.70
N VAL A 220 7.69 -20.17 -4.98
CA VAL A 220 9.12 -20.51 -4.98
C VAL A 220 9.57 -21.04 -3.62
N LYS A 221 10.67 -21.79 -3.58
CA LYS A 221 11.15 -22.38 -2.31
C LYS A 221 11.73 -21.35 -1.34
N LYS A 222 12.27 -20.24 -1.87
CA LYS A 222 12.87 -19.16 -1.07
C LYS A 222 12.88 -17.87 -1.87
N LEU A 223 12.88 -16.76 -1.16
CA LEU A 223 13.17 -15.44 -1.68
C LEU A 223 14.51 -14.93 -1.13
N ASN A 224 15.08 -13.95 -1.81
CA ASN A 224 16.34 -13.30 -1.41
C ASN A 224 16.08 -11.84 -1.04
N PRO A 225 16.90 -11.25 -0.16
CA PRO A 225 16.82 -9.82 0.09
C PRO A 225 17.04 -9.01 -1.18
N ALA A 226 16.34 -7.89 -1.30
CA ALA A 226 16.44 -7.02 -2.46
C ALA A 226 16.50 -5.53 -2.08
N THR A 227 16.81 -4.69 -3.06
CA THR A 227 16.77 -3.22 -2.96
C THR A 227 15.72 -2.71 -3.91
N HIS A 228 14.77 -1.92 -3.38
CA HIS A 228 13.65 -1.39 -4.16
C HIS A 228 13.43 0.10 -3.88
N ALA A 229 12.95 0.84 -4.87
CA ALA A 229 12.55 2.24 -4.71
C ALA A 229 11.04 2.34 -4.68
N THR A 230 10.49 2.83 -3.57
CA THR A 230 9.04 3.08 -3.45
C THR A 230 8.56 4.02 -4.56
N LEU A 231 7.47 3.68 -5.21
CA LEU A 231 6.86 4.53 -6.24
C LEU A 231 6.43 5.91 -5.68
N PRO A 232 6.37 6.96 -6.51
CA PRO A 232 5.90 8.28 -6.08
C PRO A 232 4.44 8.25 -5.62
N ASP A 233 4.12 9.04 -4.58
CA ASP A 233 2.78 9.07 -3.99
C ASP A 233 1.76 9.78 -4.90
N ARG A 234 0.90 9.00 -5.54
CA ARG A 234 -0.18 9.52 -6.39
C ARG A 234 -1.22 10.32 -5.60
N ILE A 235 -1.42 10.04 -4.32
CA ILE A 235 -2.38 10.76 -3.48
C ILE A 235 -1.86 12.17 -3.17
N ILE A 236 -0.57 12.29 -2.83
CA ILE A 236 0.10 13.59 -2.67
C ILE A 236 0.13 14.35 -4.00
N THR A 237 0.44 13.68 -5.10
CA THR A 237 0.39 14.28 -6.45
C THR A 237 -0.99 14.85 -6.76
N GLY A 238 -2.05 14.06 -6.56
CA GLY A 238 -3.42 14.50 -6.74
C GLY A 238 -3.78 15.68 -5.85
N THR A 239 -3.37 15.65 -4.57
CA THR A 239 -3.60 16.74 -3.62
C THR A 239 -3.01 18.06 -4.12
N TRP A 240 -1.76 18.06 -4.61
CA TRP A 240 -1.14 19.25 -5.19
C TRP A 240 -1.82 19.70 -6.48
N ALA A 241 -2.25 18.76 -7.33
CA ALA A 241 -2.98 19.08 -8.55
C ALA A 241 -4.33 19.78 -8.24
N PHE A 242 -5.09 19.27 -7.27
CA PHE A 242 -6.33 19.91 -6.81
C PHE A 242 -6.06 21.24 -6.11
N ALA A 243 -4.96 21.36 -5.33
CA ALA A 243 -4.57 22.60 -4.70
C ALA A 243 -4.24 23.69 -5.74
N ALA A 244 -3.53 23.35 -6.82
CA ALA A 244 -3.30 24.26 -7.93
C ALA A 244 -4.62 24.73 -8.56
N ALA A 245 -5.53 23.81 -8.86
CA ALA A 245 -6.80 24.13 -9.48
C ALA A 245 -7.67 25.06 -8.60
N ILE A 246 -7.87 24.72 -7.31
CA ILE A 246 -8.76 25.48 -6.42
C ILE A 246 -8.21 26.89 -6.08
N THR A 247 -6.88 27.05 -6.07
CA THR A 247 -6.23 28.33 -5.76
C THR A 247 -5.94 29.21 -6.99
N LYS A 248 -6.37 28.78 -8.17
CA LYS A 248 -5.99 29.41 -9.46
C LYS A 248 -4.47 29.57 -9.56
N GLY A 249 -3.79 28.49 -9.27
CA GLY A 249 -2.34 28.42 -9.15
C GLY A 249 -1.64 27.89 -10.38
N ASP A 250 -0.32 27.75 -10.25
CA ASP A 250 0.57 27.20 -11.26
C ASP A 250 1.67 26.39 -10.54
N ILE A 251 1.48 25.09 -10.45
CA ILE A 251 2.37 24.20 -9.71
C ILE A 251 2.98 23.16 -10.65
N THR A 252 4.30 23.05 -10.59
CA THR A 252 5.06 21.93 -11.16
C THR A 252 5.27 20.88 -10.08
N ILE A 253 4.78 19.66 -10.33
CA ILE A 253 4.83 18.53 -9.40
C ILE A 253 5.88 17.53 -9.91
N LYS A 254 7.10 17.64 -9.39
CA LYS A 254 8.25 16.79 -9.77
C LYS A 254 8.15 15.39 -9.22
N GLY A 255 8.65 14.43 -9.99
CA GLY A 255 8.61 13.01 -9.66
C GLY A 255 7.21 12.38 -9.79
N ALA A 256 6.20 13.16 -10.18
CA ALA A 256 4.83 12.68 -10.34
C ALA A 256 4.68 11.82 -11.60
N ARG A 257 3.88 10.77 -11.52
CA ARG A 257 3.52 9.88 -12.64
C ARG A 257 2.08 10.15 -13.08
N ALA A 258 1.90 10.72 -14.28
CA ALA A 258 0.60 11.03 -14.84
C ALA A 258 -0.27 9.78 -15.08
N ASP A 259 0.35 8.67 -15.49
CA ASP A 259 -0.29 7.37 -15.71
C ASP A 259 -0.90 6.74 -14.43
N HIS A 260 -0.46 7.18 -13.26
CA HIS A 260 -1.06 6.76 -11.98
C HIS A 260 -2.31 7.58 -11.59
N LEU A 261 -2.63 8.64 -12.34
CA LEU A 261 -3.65 9.63 -12.02
C LEU A 261 -4.52 10.04 -13.21
N GLU A 262 -4.60 9.25 -14.28
CA GLU A 262 -5.31 9.60 -15.51
C GLU A 262 -6.70 10.19 -15.24
N ILE A 263 -7.56 9.46 -14.52
CA ILE A 263 -8.94 9.91 -14.22
C ILE A 263 -8.99 11.21 -13.41
N PRO A 264 -8.27 11.37 -12.27
CA PRO A 264 -8.23 12.62 -11.52
C PRO A 264 -7.73 13.80 -12.35
N LEU A 265 -6.68 13.61 -13.17
CA LEU A 265 -6.11 14.66 -14.02
C LEU A 265 -7.08 15.05 -15.16
N GLU A 266 -7.76 14.10 -15.77
CA GLU A 266 -8.84 14.34 -16.75
C GLU A 266 -9.97 15.16 -16.14
N LYS A 267 -10.39 14.84 -14.91
CA LYS A 267 -11.43 15.58 -14.18
C LYS A 267 -11.00 17.01 -13.87
N ILE A 268 -9.76 17.21 -13.44
CA ILE A 268 -9.21 18.56 -13.19
C ILE A 268 -9.15 19.36 -14.50
N ALA A 269 -8.72 18.73 -15.60
CA ALA A 269 -8.72 19.36 -16.93
C ALA A 269 -10.14 19.72 -17.39
N SER A 270 -11.11 18.83 -17.21
CA SER A 270 -12.53 19.10 -17.52
C SER A 270 -13.10 20.25 -16.69
N ALA A 271 -12.60 20.49 -15.48
CA ALA A 271 -12.95 21.63 -14.65
C ALA A 271 -12.30 22.96 -15.11
N GLY A 272 -11.45 22.92 -16.15
CA GLY A 272 -10.82 24.08 -16.77
C GLY A 272 -9.34 24.27 -16.49
N ALA A 273 -8.66 23.33 -15.82
CA ALA A 273 -7.22 23.41 -15.61
C ALA A 273 -6.44 22.96 -16.86
N ILE A 274 -5.27 23.55 -17.07
CA ILE A 274 -4.28 23.09 -18.05
C ILE A 274 -3.37 22.10 -17.34
N VAL A 275 -3.43 20.83 -17.73
CA VAL A 275 -2.56 19.76 -17.21
C VAL A 275 -1.56 19.40 -18.31
N THR A 276 -0.27 19.49 -17.98
CA THR A 276 0.82 19.20 -18.90
C THR A 276 1.74 18.16 -18.29
N THR A 277 1.95 17.03 -18.97
CA THR A 277 3.01 16.08 -18.62
C THR A 277 4.35 16.66 -19.04
N ILE A 278 5.34 16.66 -18.15
CA ILE A 278 6.71 17.10 -18.39
C ILE A 278 7.67 15.93 -18.19
N GLU A 279 8.94 16.08 -18.52
CA GLU A 279 9.95 15.00 -18.45
C GLU A 279 10.02 14.34 -17.07
N ASP A 280 9.95 15.13 -16.00
CA ASP A 280 10.01 14.64 -14.60
C ASP A 280 8.78 15.10 -13.82
N GLY A 281 7.58 14.74 -14.27
CA GLY A 281 6.37 15.01 -13.53
C GLY A 281 5.22 15.61 -14.32
N ILE A 282 4.42 16.45 -13.65
CA ILE A 282 3.28 17.14 -14.24
C ILE A 282 3.26 18.61 -13.81
N ARG A 283 2.72 19.47 -14.69
CA ARG A 283 2.39 20.87 -14.34
C ARG A 283 0.88 21.03 -14.40
N VAL A 284 0.32 21.67 -13.38
CA VAL A 284 -1.11 22.03 -13.32
C VAL A 284 -1.23 23.54 -13.18
N HIS A 285 -1.90 24.16 -14.13
CA HIS A 285 -2.14 25.59 -14.18
C HIS A 285 -3.63 25.89 -14.28
N MET A 286 -4.12 26.85 -13.52
CA MET A 286 -5.53 27.27 -13.51
C MET A 286 -5.61 28.79 -13.41
N GLU A 287 -6.27 29.45 -14.37
CA GLU A 287 -6.43 30.91 -14.38
C GLU A 287 -7.75 31.37 -13.77
N GLN A 288 -8.79 30.58 -13.94
CA GLN A 288 -10.15 30.92 -13.55
C GLN A 288 -10.66 30.00 -12.42
N ARG A 289 -11.80 30.33 -11.87
CA ARG A 289 -12.48 29.43 -10.91
C ARG A 289 -12.86 28.13 -11.62
N PRO A 290 -12.60 26.96 -10.99
CA PRO A 290 -12.99 25.67 -11.54
C PRO A 290 -14.48 25.63 -11.87
N GLN A 291 -14.82 25.04 -13.02
CA GLN A 291 -16.20 24.79 -13.43
C GLN A 291 -16.73 23.53 -12.70
N ALA A 292 -18.04 23.47 -12.52
CA ALA A 292 -18.69 22.27 -11.99
C ALA A 292 -18.60 21.14 -13.02
N ILE A 293 -18.26 19.95 -12.56
CA ILE A 293 -18.19 18.73 -13.35
C ILE A 293 -18.83 17.56 -12.62
N ASP A 294 -19.31 16.58 -13.35
CA ASP A 294 -19.82 15.34 -12.76
C ASP A 294 -18.65 14.40 -12.40
N VAL A 295 -18.69 13.90 -11.15
CA VAL A 295 -17.72 12.93 -10.64
C VAL A 295 -18.48 11.73 -10.10
N ALA A 296 -18.19 10.54 -10.63
CA ALA A 296 -18.70 9.28 -10.10
C ALA A 296 -17.55 8.48 -9.45
N ASP A 297 -17.72 8.15 -8.17
CA ASP A 297 -16.88 7.18 -7.50
C ASP A 297 -17.50 5.79 -7.65
N ARG A 298 -16.81 4.90 -8.35
CA ARG A 298 -17.27 3.53 -8.59
C ARG A 298 -16.82 2.54 -7.53
N LYS A 299 -15.92 2.93 -6.63
CA LYS A 299 -15.30 2.04 -5.65
C LYS A 299 -15.87 2.20 -4.26
N SER A 300 -16.30 3.39 -3.86
CA SER A 300 -16.95 3.61 -2.58
C SER A 300 -18.44 3.88 -2.79
N THR A 301 -19.30 3.05 -2.21
CA THR A 301 -20.71 3.32 -2.04
C THR A 301 -20.94 4.40 -0.96
N ARG A 302 -20.19 5.49 -0.99
CA ARG A 302 -20.53 6.66 -0.20
C ARG A 302 -21.77 7.27 -0.84
N LEU A 303 -22.91 7.07 -0.20
CA LEU A 303 -24.08 7.88 -0.44
C LEU A 303 -23.65 9.33 -0.26
N ASN A 304 -23.57 10.08 -1.34
CA ASN A 304 -23.54 11.53 -1.27
C ASN A 304 -24.88 11.95 -0.67
N SER A 305 -24.91 12.15 0.63
CA SER A 305 -25.96 12.94 1.26
C SER A 305 -25.66 14.40 0.93
N SER A 306 -25.97 14.79 -0.30
CA SER A 306 -26.16 16.19 -0.65
C SER A 306 -27.50 16.62 -0.09
N HIS A 307 -27.49 17.29 1.03
CA HIS A 307 -28.54 18.21 1.50
C HIS A 307 -27.88 19.51 1.93
#